data_adcf4ce1e68203e5035c30bc3cccb220
#
_entry.id   adcf4ce1e68203e5035c30bc3cccb220
#
_cell.length_a   1.000
_cell.length_b   1.000
_cell.length_c   1.000
_cell.angle_alpha   90.00
_cell.angle_beta   90.00
_cell.angle_gamma   90.00
#
_symmetry.space_group_name_H-M   'P 1'
#
loop_
_entity.id
_entity.type
_entity.pdbx_description
1 polymer ?
#
loop_
_entity_poly.entity_id
_entity_poly.type
_entity_poly.pdbx_seq_one_letter_code
_entity_poly.pdbx_strand_id
1 'polypeptide(L)'
;MHTVVVRKELASERPEIVKAVYKGFCDAKDAVKEQYEKGMIFNNMATMMPWFAKLVDEDRSLLGEDWWPYGLGANWKAIDTFLRYHFEQGLSKRRMTCEDIFVPELLGT
;
A
#
# COMPACT_ATOMS: atom_id res chain seq x y z
N MET A 1 5.94 0.02 6.95
CA MET A 1 4.95 -0.73 6.16
C MET A 1 3.68 -0.87 7.00
N HIS A 2 2.52 -0.67 6.41
CA HIS A 2 1.23 -0.81 7.09
C HIS A 2 0.37 -1.81 6.34
N THR A 3 -0.37 -2.61 7.08
CA THR A 3 -1.32 -3.59 6.54
C THR A 3 -2.68 -3.40 7.20
N VAL A 4 -3.74 -3.63 6.45
CA VAL A 4 -5.09 -3.70 6.98
C VAL A 4 -5.41 -5.16 7.24
N VAL A 5 -5.92 -5.47 8.42
CA VAL A 5 -6.29 -6.82 8.79
C VAL A 5 -7.80 -6.97 8.83
N VAL A 6 -8.28 -8.12 8.42
CA VAL A 6 -9.70 -8.49 8.43
C VAL A 6 -9.86 -9.83 9.13
N ARG A 7 -11.00 -10.03 9.78
CA ARG A 7 -11.29 -11.33 10.41
C ARG A 7 -11.39 -12.42 9.35
N LYS A 8 -10.77 -13.56 9.63
CA LYS A 8 -10.69 -14.69 8.68
C LYS A 8 -12.08 -15.18 8.24
N GLU A 9 -13.02 -15.24 9.17
CA GLU A 9 -14.40 -15.64 8.90
C GLU A 9 -15.05 -14.70 7.88
N LEU A 10 -14.88 -13.39 8.07
CA LEU A 10 -15.42 -12.39 7.16
C LEU A 10 -14.78 -12.51 5.76
N ALA A 11 -13.47 -12.73 5.70
CA ALA A 11 -12.78 -12.89 4.43
C ALA A 11 -13.26 -14.14 3.67
N SER A 12 -13.58 -15.23 4.39
CA SER A 12 -14.05 -16.49 3.79
C SER A 12 -15.51 -16.43 3.37
N GLU A 13 -16.37 -15.81 4.17
CA GLU A 13 -17.82 -15.76 3.94
C GLU A 13 -18.24 -14.65 2.98
N ARG A 14 -17.50 -13.53 3.01
CA ARG A 14 -17.86 -12.31 2.27
C ARG A 14 -16.63 -11.69 1.56
N PRO A 15 -16.00 -12.41 0.63
CA PRO A 15 -14.80 -11.94 -0.08
C PRO A 15 -15.01 -10.63 -0.86
N GLU A 16 -16.27 -10.35 -1.26
CA GLU A 16 -16.62 -9.08 -1.90
C GLU A 16 -16.39 -7.86 -0.99
N ILE A 17 -16.55 -8.01 0.33
CA ILE A 17 -16.27 -6.94 1.29
C ILE A 17 -14.77 -6.61 1.31
N VAL A 18 -13.92 -7.64 1.28
CA VAL A 18 -12.46 -7.46 1.27
C VAL A 18 -12.02 -6.71 0.01
N LYS A 19 -12.57 -7.09 -1.16
CA LYS A 19 -12.30 -6.39 -2.43
C LYS A 19 -12.80 -4.95 -2.40
N ALA A 20 -13.98 -4.72 -1.85
CA ALA A 20 -14.55 -3.37 -1.74
C ALA A 20 -13.71 -2.47 -0.81
N VAL A 21 -13.24 -3.00 0.31
CA VAL A 21 -12.34 -2.27 1.23
C VAL A 21 -11.02 -1.94 0.54
N TYR A 22 -10.38 -2.90 -0.12
CA TYR A 22 -9.15 -2.66 -0.87
C TYR A 22 -9.35 -1.57 -1.94
N LYS A 23 -10.43 -1.68 -2.73
CA LYS A 23 -10.77 -0.65 -3.72
C LYS A 23 -10.96 0.71 -3.07
N GLY A 24 -11.66 0.79 -1.94
CA GLY A 24 -11.86 2.05 -1.22
C GLY A 24 -10.55 2.72 -0.79
N PHE A 25 -9.56 1.94 -0.35
CA PHE A 25 -8.22 2.47 -0.08
C PHE A 25 -7.50 2.96 -1.35
N CYS A 26 -7.61 2.24 -2.46
CA CYS A 26 -7.04 2.67 -3.73
C CYS A 26 -7.69 3.98 -4.21
N ASP A 27 -9.01 4.05 -4.19
CA ASP A 27 -9.76 5.24 -4.60
C ASP A 27 -9.40 6.47 -3.73
N ALA A 28 -9.23 6.26 -2.41
CA ALA A 28 -8.80 7.32 -1.51
C ALA A 28 -7.37 7.81 -1.81
N LYS A 29 -6.44 6.89 -2.12
CA LYS A 29 -5.08 7.24 -2.55
C LYS A 29 -5.11 8.06 -3.83
N ASP A 30 -5.88 7.62 -4.82
CA ASP A 30 -5.97 8.30 -6.11
C ASP A 30 -6.58 9.71 -5.97
N ALA A 31 -7.55 9.89 -5.08
CA ALA A 31 -8.10 11.22 -4.78
C ALA A 31 -7.04 12.16 -4.17
N VAL A 32 -6.17 11.66 -3.30
CA VAL A 32 -5.05 12.45 -2.75
C VAL A 32 -4.03 12.79 -3.83
N LYS A 33 -3.69 11.83 -4.71
CA LYS A 33 -2.80 12.07 -5.84
C LYS A 33 -3.35 13.19 -6.75
N GLU A 34 -4.63 13.14 -7.07
CA GLU A 34 -5.30 14.19 -7.86
C GLU A 34 -5.23 15.56 -7.18
N GLN A 35 -5.38 15.62 -5.85
CA GLN A 35 -5.22 16.87 -5.10
C GLN A 35 -3.80 17.42 -5.20
N TYR A 36 -2.78 16.58 -5.16
CA TYR A 36 -1.39 17.00 -5.32
C TYR A 36 -1.13 17.56 -6.71
N GLU A 37 -1.60 16.88 -7.75
CA GLU A 37 -1.46 17.32 -9.13
C GLU A 37 -2.15 18.67 -9.37
N LYS A 38 -3.38 18.84 -8.91
CA LYS A 38 -4.13 20.12 -8.99
C LYS A 38 -3.43 21.22 -8.20
N GLY A 39 -2.91 20.91 -7.00
CA GLY A 39 -2.18 21.86 -6.17
C GLY A 39 -0.91 22.36 -6.85
N MET A 40 -0.18 21.49 -7.54
CA MET A 40 1.03 21.87 -8.29
C MET A 40 0.70 22.80 -9.47
N ILE A 41 -0.37 22.50 -10.24
CA ILE A 41 -0.76 23.29 -11.41
C ILE A 41 -1.21 24.70 -11.00
N PHE A 42 -2.04 24.78 -9.98
CA PHE A 42 -2.65 26.07 -9.56
C PHE A 42 -1.88 26.78 -8.47
N ASN A 43 -0.75 26.24 -8.03
CA ASN A 43 0.03 26.73 -6.87
C ASN A 43 -0.85 26.98 -5.63
N ASN A 44 -1.88 26.16 -5.47
CA ASN A 44 -2.86 26.23 -4.39
C ASN A 44 -2.84 24.92 -3.60
N MET A 45 -1.96 24.86 -2.61
CA MET A 45 -1.75 23.69 -1.80
C MET A 45 -2.60 23.73 -0.52
N ALA A 46 -3.30 22.65 -0.24
CA ALA A 46 -4.02 22.46 1.02
C ALA A 46 -3.10 22.16 2.23
N THR A 47 -1.80 22.10 1.99
CA THR A 47 -0.79 21.83 3.03
C THR A 47 0.14 23.01 3.20
N MET A 48 0.55 23.27 4.44
CA MET A 48 1.54 24.32 4.78
C MET A 48 2.99 23.83 4.69
N MET A 49 3.27 22.86 3.83
CA MET A 49 4.62 22.32 3.64
C MET A 49 5.41 23.21 2.66
N PRO A 50 6.47 23.90 3.12
CA PRO A 50 7.33 24.67 2.22
C PRO A 50 7.96 23.76 1.15
N TRP A 51 8.13 24.29 -0.07
CA TRP A 51 8.78 23.57 -1.18
C TRP A 51 8.07 22.28 -1.60
N PHE A 52 6.78 22.14 -1.32
CA PHE A 52 6.01 20.93 -1.56
C PHE A 52 6.16 20.41 -3.01
N ALA A 53 5.99 21.28 -4.01
CA ALA A 53 6.12 20.88 -5.42
C ALA A 53 7.50 20.27 -5.72
N LYS A 54 8.57 20.88 -5.19
CA LYS A 54 9.94 20.35 -5.36
C LYS A 54 10.09 18.98 -4.69
N LEU A 55 9.55 18.79 -3.50
CA LEU A 55 9.59 17.48 -2.81
C LEU A 55 8.85 16.40 -3.59
N VAL A 56 7.67 16.72 -4.16
CA VAL A 56 6.92 15.78 -5.02
C VAL A 56 7.73 15.42 -6.27
N ASP A 57 8.40 16.38 -6.91
CA ASP A 57 9.24 16.11 -8.09
C ASP A 57 10.46 15.25 -7.74
N GLU A 58 11.09 15.48 -6.58
CA GLU A 58 12.19 14.66 -6.08
C GLU A 58 11.73 13.24 -5.79
N ASP A 59 10.60 13.06 -5.10
CA ASP A 59 10.01 11.74 -4.82
C ASP A 59 9.68 10.98 -6.12
N ARG A 60 9.06 11.64 -7.10
CA ARG A 60 8.79 11.04 -8.42
C ARG A 60 10.07 10.61 -9.13
N SER A 61 11.11 11.42 -9.09
CA SER A 61 12.37 11.13 -9.75
C SER A 61 13.11 9.92 -9.15
N LEU A 62 12.99 9.73 -7.83
CA LEU A 62 13.64 8.67 -7.07
C LEU A 62 12.83 7.37 -7.04
N LEU A 63 11.52 7.46 -6.89
CA LEU A 63 10.64 6.34 -6.56
C LEU A 63 9.67 5.98 -7.71
N GLY A 64 9.60 6.82 -8.75
CA GLY A 64 8.68 6.66 -9.88
C GLY A 64 7.34 7.36 -9.66
N GLU A 65 6.45 7.25 -10.64
CA GLU A 65 5.14 7.93 -10.64
C GLU A 65 4.20 7.45 -9.52
N ASP A 66 4.29 6.19 -9.12
CA ASP A 66 3.59 5.65 -7.95
C ASP A 66 4.59 5.35 -6.84
N TRP A 67 5.02 6.39 -6.13
CA TRP A 67 5.96 6.25 -5.00
C TRP A 67 5.35 5.62 -3.74
N TRP A 68 4.04 5.34 -3.74
CA TRP A 68 3.32 4.71 -2.64
C TRP A 68 2.40 3.59 -3.12
N PRO A 69 2.96 2.54 -3.76
CA PRO A 69 2.15 1.51 -4.40
C PRO A 69 1.35 0.69 -3.37
N TYR A 70 0.08 0.50 -3.67
CA TYR A 70 -0.76 -0.46 -2.97
C TYR A 70 -0.75 -1.81 -3.71
N GLY A 71 -1.21 -2.85 -3.00
CA GLY A 71 -1.25 -4.19 -3.53
C GLY A 71 -0.03 -5.02 -3.21
N LEU A 72 -0.15 -6.32 -3.45
CA LEU A 72 0.88 -7.29 -3.09
C LEU A 72 2.01 -7.32 -4.13
N GLY A 73 1.70 -7.23 -5.43
CA GLY A 73 2.69 -7.38 -6.50
C GLY A 73 3.87 -6.43 -6.38
N ALA A 74 3.59 -5.13 -6.27
CA ALA A 74 4.63 -4.11 -6.13
C ALA A 74 5.40 -4.21 -4.80
N ASN A 75 4.81 -4.79 -3.78
CA ASN A 75 5.36 -4.90 -2.43
C ASN A 75 5.89 -6.30 -2.10
N TRP A 76 5.78 -7.26 -3.01
CA TRP A 76 6.12 -8.67 -2.77
C TRP A 76 7.51 -8.85 -2.17
N LYS A 77 8.53 -8.28 -2.79
CA LYS A 77 9.92 -8.42 -2.35
C LYS A 77 10.14 -7.90 -0.92
N ALA A 78 9.52 -6.78 -0.60
CA ALA A 78 9.64 -6.18 0.74
C ALA A 78 8.94 -7.06 1.80
N ILE A 79 7.76 -7.57 1.46
CA ILE A 79 6.97 -8.43 2.36
C ILE A 79 7.66 -9.79 2.56
N ASP A 80 8.10 -10.47 1.49
CA ASP A 80 8.82 -11.75 1.61
C ASP A 80 10.12 -11.60 2.42
N THR A 81 10.86 -10.51 2.20
CA THR A 81 12.05 -10.20 2.99
C THR A 81 11.71 -10.00 4.47
N PHE A 82 10.64 -9.28 4.76
CA PHE A 82 10.16 -9.08 6.13
C PHE A 82 9.78 -10.42 6.79
N LEU A 83 9.04 -11.27 6.10
CA LEU A 83 8.62 -12.59 6.60
C LEU A 83 9.83 -13.50 6.87
N ARG A 84 10.86 -13.42 6.01
CA ARG A 84 12.11 -14.12 6.22
C ARG A 84 12.80 -13.65 7.49
N TYR A 85 12.98 -12.35 7.66
CA TYR A 85 13.61 -11.80 8.87
C TYR A 85 12.82 -12.10 10.13
N HIS A 86 11.50 -12.07 10.05
CA HIS A 86 10.62 -12.43 11.15
C HIS A 86 10.86 -13.88 11.62
N PHE A 87 11.06 -14.80 10.69
CA PHE A 87 11.40 -16.18 10.99
C PHE A 87 12.83 -16.33 11.51
N GLU A 88 13.83 -15.73 10.85
CA GLU A 88 15.25 -15.81 11.24
C GLU A 88 15.49 -15.24 12.66
N GLN A 89 14.71 -14.26 13.07
CA GLN A 89 14.75 -13.67 14.42
C GLN A 89 13.94 -14.46 15.46
N GLY A 90 13.35 -15.58 15.09
CA GLY A 90 12.58 -16.44 16.02
C GLY A 90 11.22 -15.89 16.43
N LEU A 91 10.68 -14.89 15.71
CA LEU A 91 9.38 -14.28 15.99
C LEU A 91 8.20 -15.14 15.48
N SER A 92 8.45 -16.07 14.57
CA SER A 92 7.48 -17.06 14.13
C SER A 92 8.04 -18.46 14.20
N LYS A 93 7.18 -19.45 14.44
CA LYS A 93 7.56 -20.88 14.55
C LYS A 93 7.95 -21.50 13.21
N ARG A 94 7.51 -20.92 12.11
CA ARG A 94 7.86 -21.32 10.74
C ARG A 94 8.00 -20.09 9.86
N ARG A 95 8.72 -20.23 8.76
CA ARG A 95 8.69 -19.19 7.71
C ARG A 95 7.30 -19.14 7.10
N MET A 96 6.70 -17.95 7.13
CA MET A 96 5.43 -17.65 6.47
C MET A 96 5.70 -17.20 5.05
N THR A 97 4.74 -17.42 4.16
CA THR A 97 4.72 -16.87 2.80
C THR A 97 3.63 -15.80 2.66
N CYS A 98 3.62 -15.09 1.56
CA CYS A 98 2.56 -14.12 1.30
C CYS A 98 1.17 -14.78 1.25
N GLU A 99 1.10 -15.99 0.68
CA GLU A 99 -0.15 -16.76 0.59
C GLU A 99 -0.68 -17.21 1.96
N ASP A 100 0.20 -17.34 2.96
CA ASP A 100 -0.22 -17.69 4.33
C ASP A 100 -0.95 -16.53 5.03
N ILE A 101 -0.66 -15.28 4.66
CA ILE A 101 -1.11 -14.10 5.41
C ILE A 101 -2.04 -13.16 4.63
N PHE A 102 -2.01 -13.21 3.31
CA PHE A 102 -2.91 -12.40 2.49
C PHE A 102 -4.13 -13.19 2.03
N VAL A 103 -5.22 -12.48 1.87
CA VAL A 103 -6.46 -13.09 1.34
C VAL A 103 -6.27 -13.48 -0.13
N PRO A 104 -6.75 -14.66 -0.55
CA PRO A 104 -6.52 -15.18 -1.91
C PRO A 104 -6.96 -14.21 -3.01
N GLU A 105 -8.05 -13.49 -2.78
CA GLU A 105 -8.65 -12.55 -3.74
C GLU A 105 -7.77 -11.33 -4.06
N LEU A 106 -6.77 -11.05 -3.24
CA LEU A 106 -5.87 -9.90 -3.39
C LEU A 106 -4.42 -10.29 -3.72
N LEU A 107 -4.12 -11.58 -3.89
CA LEU A 107 -2.77 -12.05 -4.24
C LEU A 107 -2.29 -11.52 -5.61
N GLY A 108 -3.19 -11.23 -6.52
CA GLY A 108 -2.90 -10.71 -7.85
C GLY A 108 -2.91 -9.18 -7.96
N THR A 109 -2.94 -8.45 -6.85
CA THR A 109 -2.98 -6.98 -6.86
C THR A 109 -1.61 -6.33 -6.85
#